data_b5f8764c85a39f5d7eb8cb364853945b
#
_entry.id   b5f8764c85a39f5d7eb8cb364853945b
#
_cell.length_a   1.000
_cell.length_b   1.000
_cell.length_c   1.000
_cell.angle_alpha   90.00
_cell.angle_beta   90.00
_cell.angle_gamma   90.00
#
_symmetry.space_group_name_H-M   'P 1'
#
loop_
_entity.id
_entity.type
_entity.pdbx_description
1 polymer ?
#
loop_
_entity_poly.entity_id
_entity_poly.type
_entity_poly.pdbx_seq_one_letter_code
_entity_poly.pdbx_strand_id
1 'polypeptide(L)'
;MKSNIFTVFLDNAKLKYTGFSYKYYEEQALLNLCTIPYVFWSIWFQKVKVKQWCPLCLLVQALFIGMLIVDVVCGYIFMPVIRLNEIVYVVAIYAIPFLCIHLAMSAFSDFNKERGAKYELESLKMQEEVFVALLKKQAKYPVSKSTSQIIFGNPNADLLISVFSNPHCEPCGRMHKRLRELQKKLEDKACIQYIFSSFGEDLNPSNKFLISAYQNNTIENSEEIYDLWFNGGKYNTIDFFNKYQYDINVPAVEQEFRTHEEWKKETKLMATPTILINGYELPDVYKIEDLMFFKDLRIEM
;
A
#
# COMPACT_ATOMS: atom_id res chain seq x y z
N MET A 1 -74.40 -29.97 -0.63
CA MET A 1 -73.36 -29.59 -1.59
C MET A 1 -72.75 -28.29 -1.06
N LYS A 2 -71.67 -28.39 -0.27
CA LYS A 2 -70.88 -27.21 0.18
C LYS A 2 -69.62 -27.22 -0.69
N SER A 3 -69.61 -26.44 -1.75
CA SER A 3 -68.36 -26.13 -2.45
C SER A 3 -67.49 -25.29 -1.54
N ASN A 4 -66.36 -25.80 -1.13
CA ASN A 4 -65.42 -25.08 -0.30
C ASN A 4 -65.00 -23.79 -1.05
N ILE A 5 -65.15 -22.64 -0.42
CA ILE A 5 -64.74 -21.32 -0.90
C ILE A 5 -63.26 -21.36 -1.39
N PHE A 6 -62.46 -22.25 -0.81
CA PHE A 6 -61.09 -22.48 -1.17
C PHE A 6 -60.89 -23.13 -2.55
N THR A 7 -61.76 -24.11 -2.91
CA THR A 7 -61.74 -24.73 -4.25
C THR A 7 -62.21 -23.77 -5.34
N VAL A 8 -63.20 -22.91 -5.06
CA VAL A 8 -63.66 -21.87 -6.00
C VAL A 8 -62.59 -20.76 -6.17
N PHE A 9 -61.85 -20.44 -5.12
CA PHE A 9 -60.73 -19.51 -5.21
C PHE A 9 -59.57 -20.05 -6.03
N LEU A 10 -59.22 -21.32 -5.86
CA LEU A 10 -58.19 -22.02 -6.64
C LEU A 10 -58.60 -22.19 -8.12
N ASP A 11 -59.85 -22.50 -8.41
CA ASP A 11 -60.34 -22.63 -9.79
C ASP A 11 -60.41 -21.27 -10.51
N ASN A 12 -60.76 -20.16 -9.80
CA ASN A 12 -60.71 -18.82 -10.35
C ASN A 12 -59.25 -18.31 -10.55
N ALA A 13 -58.31 -18.70 -9.69
CA ALA A 13 -56.90 -18.43 -9.88
C ALA A 13 -56.32 -19.15 -11.09
N LYS A 14 -56.72 -20.44 -11.29
CA LYS A 14 -56.33 -21.22 -12.48
C LYS A 14 -56.88 -20.67 -13.81
N LEU A 15 -58.08 -20.12 -13.81
CA LEU A 15 -58.72 -19.58 -15.02
C LEU A 15 -58.16 -18.19 -15.48
N LYS A 16 -57.48 -17.48 -14.58
CA LYS A 16 -57.04 -16.10 -14.85
C LYS A 16 -55.65 -16.00 -15.42
N TYR A 17 -54.85 -17.07 -15.40
CA TYR A 17 -53.54 -17.05 -15.94
C TYR A 17 -53.47 -17.80 -17.27
N THR A 18 -53.29 -17.08 -18.36
CA THR A 18 -53.03 -17.62 -19.71
C THR A 18 -51.91 -18.64 -19.67
N GLY A 19 -51.98 -19.72 -20.50
CA GLY A 19 -51.09 -20.86 -20.47
C GLY A 19 -49.57 -20.61 -20.48
N PHE A 20 -49.15 -19.37 -20.74
CA PHE A 20 -47.76 -18.96 -20.68
C PHE A 20 -47.28 -18.76 -19.21
N SER A 21 -48.15 -18.25 -18.33
CA SER A 21 -47.79 -17.99 -16.91
C SER A 21 -47.70 -19.28 -16.11
N TYR A 22 -48.57 -20.26 -16.38
CA TYR A 22 -48.65 -21.55 -15.66
C TYR A 22 -47.35 -22.35 -15.81
N LYS A 23 -46.79 -22.33 -16.98
CA LYS A 23 -45.55 -23.07 -17.31
C LYS A 23 -44.35 -22.63 -16.49
N TYR A 24 -44.17 -21.33 -16.22
CA TYR A 24 -43.08 -20.83 -15.40
C TYR A 24 -43.17 -21.30 -13.95
N TYR A 25 -44.38 -21.47 -13.43
CA TYR A 25 -44.56 -21.94 -12.05
C TYR A 25 -44.21 -23.43 -11.90
N GLU A 26 -44.43 -24.23 -12.92
CA GLU A 26 -44.04 -25.65 -12.91
C GLU A 26 -42.50 -25.81 -12.91
N GLU A 27 -41.80 -25.05 -13.74
CA GLU A 27 -40.34 -25.03 -13.81
C GLU A 27 -39.74 -24.57 -12.48
N GLN A 28 -40.32 -23.53 -11.89
CA GLN A 28 -39.88 -22.99 -10.60
C GLN A 28 -40.12 -24.01 -9.47
N ALA A 29 -41.23 -24.71 -9.47
CA ALA A 29 -41.55 -25.77 -8.50
C ALA A 29 -40.52 -26.91 -8.56
N LEU A 30 -40.07 -27.31 -9.76
CA LEU A 30 -39.03 -28.31 -9.93
C LEU A 30 -37.69 -27.83 -9.34
N LEU A 31 -37.32 -26.59 -9.57
CA LEU A 31 -36.11 -25.99 -9.02
C LEU A 31 -36.16 -25.93 -7.48
N ASN A 32 -37.30 -25.52 -6.92
CA ASN A 32 -37.50 -25.52 -5.48
C ASN A 32 -37.36 -26.94 -4.89
N LEU A 33 -37.84 -27.95 -5.57
CA LEU A 33 -37.66 -29.35 -5.16
C LEU A 33 -36.17 -29.73 -5.09
N CYS A 34 -35.39 -29.28 -6.06
CA CYS A 34 -33.93 -29.50 -6.09
C CYS A 34 -33.18 -28.76 -4.98
N THR A 35 -33.77 -27.74 -4.34
CA THR A 35 -33.11 -27.03 -3.21
C THR A 35 -33.26 -27.76 -1.87
N ILE A 36 -34.17 -28.72 -1.75
CA ILE A 36 -34.42 -29.47 -0.51
C ILE A 36 -33.15 -30.08 0.09
N PRO A 37 -32.33 -30.84 -0.66
CA PRO A 37 -31.11 -31.40 -0.11
C PRO A 37 -30.16 -30.36 0.47
N TYR A 38 -30.09 -29.17 -0.17
CA TYR A 38 -29.29 -28.06 0.32
C TYR A 38 -29.81 -27.49 1.64
N VAL A 39 -31.13 -27.35 1.78
CA VAL A 39 -31.74 -26.84 3.03
C VAL A 39 -31.40 -27.78 4.20
N PHE A 40 -31.56 -29.10 4.02
CA PHE A 40 -31.21 -30.09 5.03
C PHE A 40 -29.72 -30.10 5.36
N TRP A 41 -28.87 -30.06 4.32
CA TRP A 41 -27.41 -30.00 4.50
C TRP A 41 -26.97 -28.74 5.24
N SER A 42 -27.53 -27.58 4.91
CA SER A 42 -27.19 -26.30 5.53
C SER A 42 -27.58 -26.26 7.01
N ILE A 43 -28.76 -26.76 7.38
CA ILE A 43 -29.18 -26.85 8.77
C ILE A 43 -28.29 -27.83 9.55
N TRP A 44 -28.00 -28.99 8.98
CA TRP A 44 -27.10 -29.97 9.58
C TRP A 44 -25.69 -29.39 9.79
N PHE A 45 -25.15 -28.72 8.78
CA PHE A 45 -23.82 -28.11 8.83
C PHE A 45 -23.70 -27.06 9.93
N GLN A 46 -24.69 -26.17 10.06
CA GLN A 46 -24.71 -25.16 11.10
C GLN A 46 -24.79 -25.80 12.50
N LYS A 47 -25.59 -26.84 12.66
CA LYS A 47 -25.78 -27.50 13.96
C LYS A 47 -24.56 -28.36 14.36
N VAL A 48 -23.97 -29.10 13.44
CA VAL A 48 -22.96 -30.14 13.74
C VAL A 48 -21.53 -29.64 13.55
N LYS A 49 -21.25 -28.93 12.46
CA LYS A 49 -19.89 -28.51 12.11
C LYS A 49 -19.54 -27.16 12.72
N VAL A 50 -20.37 -26.14 12.49
CA VAL A 50 -20.05 -24.76 12.90
C VAL A 50 -20.48 -24.51 14.34
N LYS A 51 -21.50 -25.23 14.83
CA LYS A 51 -22.10 -25.07 16.17
C LYS A 51 -22.59 -23.63 16.46
N GLN A 52 -22.86 -22.88 15.42
CA GLN A 52 -23.40 -21.52 15.48
C GLN A 52 -24.55 -21.40 14.50
N TRP A 53 -25.63 -20.72 14.95
CA TRP A 53 -26.80 -20.46 14.12
C TRP A 53 -26.66 -19.12 13.42
N CYS A 54 -26.75 -19.12 12.10
CA CYS A 54 -26.77 -17.92 11.29
C CYS A 54 -28.22 -17.50 11.03
N PRO A 55 -28.73 -16.39 11.65
CA PRO A 55 -30.11 -15.98 11.46
C PRO A 55 -30.49 -15.72 10.01
N LEU A 56 -29.58 -15.13 9.23
CA LEU A 56 -29.80 -14.87 7.81
C LEU A 56 -29.92 -16.16 7.01
N CYS A 57 -29.08 -17.16 7.31
CA CYS A 57 -29.14 -18.45 6.63
C CYS A 57 -30.46 -19.19 6.94
N LEU A 58 -30.92 -19.13 8.19
CA LEU A 58 -32.19 -19.73 8.59
C LEU A 58 -33.38 -19.04 7.91
N LEU A 59 -33.35 -17.72 7.76
CA LEU A 59 -34.37 -16.96 7.04
C LEU A 59 -34.45 -17.38 5.57
N VAL A 60 -33.32 -17.53 4.89
CA VAL A 60 -33.26 -17.99 3.50
C VAL A 60 -33.85 -19.40 3.39
N GLN A 61 -33.53 -20.31 4.31
CA GLN A 61 -34.06 -21.67 4.31
C GLN A 61 -35.57 -21.70 4.57
N ALA A 62 -36.07 -20.83 5.48
CA ALA A 62 -37.50 -20.66 5.72
C ALA A 62 -38.24 -20.18 4.47
N LEU A 63 -37.63 -19.28 3.67
CA LEU A 63 -38.19 -18.84 2.39
C LEU A 63 -38.26 -19.99 1.37
N PHE A 64 -37.22 -20.82 1.24
CA PHE A 64 -37.25 -22.00 0.35
C PHE A 64 -38.32 -22.99 0.74
N ILE A 65 -38.47 -23.26 2.03
CA ILE A 65 -39.55 -24.15 2.53
C ILE A 65 -40.91 -23.52 2.26
N GLY A 66 -41.05 -22.21 2.48
CA GLY A 66 -42.30 -21.49 2.21
C GLY A 66 -42.71 -21.55 0.74
N MET A 67 -41.77 -21.34 -0.20
CA MET A 67 -42.01 -21.47 -1.62
C MET A 67 -42.42 -22.89 -2.00
N LEU A 68 -41.75 -23.91 -1.46
CA LEU A 68 -42.11 -25.31 -1.70
C LEU A 68 -43.55 -25.61 -1.21
N ILE A 69 -43.93 -25.11 -0.06
CA ILE A 69 -45.30 -25.30 0.45
C ILE A 69 -46.32 -24.68 -0.51
N VAL A 70 -46.06 -23.51 -1.06
CA VAL A 70 -46.91 -22.85 -2.04
C VAL A 70 -47.02 -23.70 -3.30
N ASP A 71 -45.89 -24.23 -3.80
CA ASP A 71 -45.84 -25.07 -5.00
C ASP A 71 -46.66 -26.37 -4.83
N VAL A 72 -46.56 -26.99 -3.65
CA VAL A 72 -47.38 -28.18 -3.30
C VAL A 72 -48.84 -27.86 -3.26
N VAL A 73 -49.21 -26.79 -2.53
CA VAL A 73 -50.61 -26.38 -2.36
C VAL A 73 -51.29 -25.98 -3.66
N CYS A 74 -50.54 -25.28 -4.54
CA CYS A 74 -51.01 -24.87 -5.86
C CYS A 74 -50.97 -25.98 -6.89
N GLY A 75 -50.40 -27.16 -6.56
CA GLY A 75 -50.33 -28.32 -7.45
C GLY A 75 -49.34 -28.24 -8.59
N TYR A 76 -48.37 -27.30 -8.52
CA TYR A 76 -47.36 -27.08 -9.57
C TYR A 76 -46.33 -28.23 -9.69
N ILE A 77 -46.19 -29.08 -8.68
CA ILE A 77 -45.22 -30.17 -8.62
C ILE A 77 -45.65 -31.39 -9.49
N PHE A 78 -46.94 -31.52 -9.81
CA PHE A 78 -47.49 -32.77 -10.33
C PHE A 78 -47.46 -32.95 -11.85
N MET A 79 -47.10 -31.92 -12.64
CA MET A 79 -47.12 -32.02 -14.12
C MET A 79 -45.94 -31.29 -14.80
N PRO A 80 -44.68 -31.64 -14.55
CA PRO A 80 -43.59 -31.00 -15.26
C PRO A 80 -43.44 -31.56 -16.69
N VAL A 81 -43.80 -30.77 -17.69
CA VAL A 81 -43.41 -31.03 -19.08
C VAL A 81 -42.07 -30.35 -19.36
N ILE A 82 -40.99 -31.04 -19.05
CA ILE A 82 -39.63 -30.49 -19.22
C ILE A 82 -39.21 -30.62 -20.70
N ARG A 83 -38.95 -29.51 -21.36
CA ARG A 83 -38.32 -29.47 -22.69
C ARG A 83 -36.82 -29.33 -22.58
N LEU A 84 -36.07 -29.97 -23.46
CA LEU A 84 -34.61 -29.95 -23.46
C LEU A 84 -34.02 -28.51 -23.44
N ASN A 85 -34.62 -27.57 -24.20
CA ASN A 85 -34.20 -26.17 -24.24
C ASN A 85 -34.34 -25.47 -22.88
N GLU A 86 -35.31 -25.83 -22.09
CA GLU A 86 -35.58 -25.23 -20.76
C GLU A 86 -34.53 -25.68 -19.74
N ILE A 87 -34.09 -26.94 -19.82
CA ILE A 87 -32.98 -27.43 -19.00
C ILE A 87 -31.72 -26.62 -19.26
N VAL A 88 -31.42 -26.32 -20.54
CA VAL A 88 -30.23 -25.51 -20.88
C VAL A 88 -30.28 -24.10 -20.26
N TYR A 89 -31.44 -23.44 -20.32
CA TYR A 89 -31.60 -22.09 -19.71
C TYR A 89 -31.46 -22.15 -18.18
N VAL A 90 -32.05 -23.11 -17.53
CA VAL A 90 -31.97 -23.30 -16.09
C VAL A 90 -30.53 -23.57 -15.67
N VAL A 91 -29.85 -24.49 -16.34
CA VAL A 91 -28.43 -24.78 -16.06
C VAL A 91 -27.58 -23.55 -16.28
N ALA A 92 -27.81 -22.79 -17.35
CA ALA A 92 -27.03 -21.55 -17.60
C ALA A 92 -27.26 -20.50 -16.52
N ILE A 93 -28.50 -20.26 -16.08
CA ILE A 93 -28.85 -19.28 -15.05
C ILE A 93 -28.17 -19.60 -13.70
N TYR A 94 -27.98 -20.86 -13.36
CA TYR A 94 -27.33 -21.28 -12.12
C TYR A 94 -25.82 -21.47 -12.27
N ALA A 95 -25.37 -22.06 -13.38
CA ALA A 95 -23.96 -22.33 -13.60
C ALA A 95 -23.13 -21.06 -13.82
N ILE A 96 -23.68 -20.07 -14.52
CA ILE A 96 -22.94 -18.82 -14.78
C ILE A 96 -22.66 -18.04 -13.50
N PRO A 97 -23.64 -17.72 -12.63
CA PRO A 97 -23.36 -17.03 -11.35
C PRO A 97 -22.45 -17.85 -10.44
N PHE A 98 -22.65 -19.18 -10.38
CA PHE A 98 -21.78 -20.05 -9.59
C PHE A 98 -20.33 -19.98 -10.06
N LEU A 99 -20.09 -20.07 -11.36
CA LEU A 99 -18.75 -19.96 -11.95
C LEU A 99 -18.15 -18.58 -11.69
N CYS A 100 -18.94 -17.51 -11.87
CA CYS A 100 -18.50 -16.14 -11.59
C CYS A 100 -18.10 -15.96 -10.13
N ILE A 101 -18.91 -16.46 -9.19
CA ILE A 101 -18.61 -16.39 -7.76
C ILE A 101 -17.37 -17.22 -7.44
N HIS A 102 -17.23 -18.42 -7.99
CA HIS A 102 -16.07 -19.28 -7.75
C HIS A 102 -14.78 -18.62 -8.25
N LEU A 103 -14.79 -18.06 -9.46
CA LEU A 103 -13.63 -17.32 -10.01
C LEU A 103 -13.32 -16.07 -9.20
N ALA A 104 -14.34 -15.30 -8.79
CA ALA A 104 -14.16 -14.12 -7.96
C ALA A 104 -13.58 -14.48 -6.58
N MET A 105 -14.07 -15.55 -5.94
CA MET A 105 -13.55 -16.01 -4.65
C MET A 105 -12.12 -16.52 -4.75
N SER A 106 -11.76 -17.23 -5.83
CA SER A 106 -10.40 -17.67 -6.10
C SER A 106 -9.46 -16.48 -6.21
N ALA A 107 -9.79 -15.51 -7.08
CA ALA A 107 -9.01 -14.28 -7.25
C ALA A 107 -8.88 -13.47 -5.93
N PHE A 108 -9.96 -13.38 -5.15
CA PHE A 108 -9.96 -12.68 -3.86
C PHE A 108 -9.11 -13.40 -2.80
N SER A 109 -9.10 -14.73 -2.79
CA SER A 109 -8.26 -15.55 -1.91
C SER A 109 -6.78 -15.30 -2.19
N ASP A 110 -6.38 -15.33 -3.47
CA ASP A 110 -4.98 -15.12 -3.86
C ASP A 110 -4.53 -13.69 -3.53
N PHE A 111 -5.37 -12.69 -3.78
CA PHE A 111 -5.12 -11.31 -3.40
C PHE A 111 -4.94 -11.14 -1.87
N ASN A 112 -5.76 -11.82 -1.06
CA ASN A 112 -5.64 -11.76 0.40
C ASN A 112 -4.37 -12.45 0.92
N LYS A 113 -3.94 -13.56 0.31
CA LYS A 113 -2.69 -14.25 0.65
C LYS A 113 -1.49 -13.35 0.36
N GLU A 114 -1.47 -12.72 -0.81
CA GLU A 114 -0.40 -11.79 -1.18
C GLU A 114 -0.33 -10.58 -0.23
N ARG A 115 -1.49 -10.02 0.11
CA ARG A 115 -1.56 -8.95 1.12
C ARG A 115 -1.08 -9.41 2.49
N GLY A 116 -1.49 -10.59 2.94
CA GLY A 116 -1.06 -11.17 4.22
C GLY A 116 0.46 -11.33 4.27
N ALA A 117 1.07 -11.95 3.27
CA ALA A 117 2.52 -12.11 3.18
C ALA A 117 3.27 -10.76 3.17
N LYS A 118 2.70 -9.76 2.48
CA LYS A 118 3.26 -8.40 2.48
C LYS A 118 3.20 -7.76 3.87
N TYR A 119 2.09 -7.88 4.59
CA TYR A 119 1.97 -7.35 5.95
C TYR A 119 2.93 -8.04 6.92
N GLU A 120 3.11 -9.36 6.83
CA GLU A 120 4.08 -10.07 7.64
C GLU A 120 5.52 -9.61 7.35
N LEU A 121 5.87 -9.43 6.08
CA LEU A 121 7.18 -8.92 5.67
C LEU A 121 7.40 -7.48 6.20
N GLU A 122 6.44 -6.60 6.05
CA GLU A 122 6.53 -5.23 6.58
C GLU A 122 6.63 -5.22 8.10
N SER A 123 5.90 -6.10 8.79
CA SER A 123 5.98 -6.24 10.25
C SER A 123 7.37 -6.72 10.71
N LEU A 124 7.96 -7.68 10.00
CA LEU A 124 9.32 -8.14 10.27
C LEU A 124 10.36 -7.04 10.02
N LYS A 125 10.24 -6.29 8.95
CA LYS A 125 11.11 -5.15 8.63
C LYS A 125 11.15 -4.10 9.74
N MET A 126 10.00 -3.86 10.41
CA MET A 126 9.90 -2.83 11.45
C MET A 126 10.46 -3.27 12.80
N GLN A 127 11.00 -4.49 12.92
CA GLN A 127 11.73 -4.92 14.10
C GLN A 127 13.14 -4.34 14.09
N GLU A 128 13.54 -3.73 15.20
CA GLU A 128 14.83 -3.05 15.35
C GLU A 128 16.00 -4.00 15.11
N GLU A 129 15.93 -5.21 15.65
CA GLU A 129 16.96 -6.24 15.51
C GLU A 129 17.17 -6.63 14.03
N VAL A 130 16.06 -6.73 13.26
CA VAL A 130 16.12 -7.06 11.83
C VAL A 130 16.74 -5.90 11.05
N PHE A 131 16.32 -4.67 11.36
CA PHE A 131 16.90 -3.47 10.74
C PHE A 131 18.41 -3.40 11.00
N VAL A 132 18.84 -3.50 12.24
CA VAL A 132 20.26 -3.44 12.62
C VAL A 132 21.07 -4.57 11.97
N ALA A 133 20.52 -5.80 11.97
CA ALA A 133 21.19 -6.93 11.34
C ALA A 133 21.39 -6.75 9.83
N LEU A 134 20.40 -6.20 9.13
CA LEU A 134 20.49 -5.91 7.71
C LEU A 134 21.37 -4.70 7.42
N LEU A 135 21.32 -3.68 8.25
CA LEU A 135 22.14 -2.48 8.14
C LEU A 135 23.63 -2.83 8.30
N LYS A 136 24.00 -3.63 9.32
CA LYS A 136 25.38 -4.06 9.55
C LYS A 136 25.98 -4.98 8.46
N LYS A 137 25.13 -5.52 7.59
CA LYS A 137 25.58 -6.28 6.39
C LYS A 137 25.90 -5.39 5.19
N GLN A 138 25.48 -4.11 5.23
CA GLN A 138 25.76 -3.17 4.15
C GLN A 138 27.20 -2.64 4.20
N ALA A 139 27.60 -2.00 3.13
CA ALA A 139 28.88 -1.31 3.07
C ALA A 139 28.93 -0.23 4.18
N LYS A 140 30.05 -0.22 4.91
CA LYS A 140 30.35 0.79 5.92
C LYS A 140 31.34 1.79 5.37
N TYR A 141 31.01 3.06 5.50
CA TYR A 141 31.85 4.17 5.07
C TYR A 141 32.32 4.99 6.29
N PRO A 142 33.52 5.56 6.26
CA PRO A 142 34.04 6.40 7.32
C PRO A 142 33.27 7.73 7.34
N VAL A 143 32.23 7.78 8.15
CA VAL A 143 31.41 8.98 8.32
C VAL A 143 31.20 9.25 9.79
N SER A 144 31.28 10.52 10.17
CA SER A 144 31.02 11.04 11.50
C SER A 144 30.37 12.42 11.39
N LYS A 145 29.92 12.97 12.50
CA LYS A 145 29.36 14.33 12.52
C LYS A 145 30.35 15.40 12.08
N SER A 146 31.65 15.13 12.15
CA SER A 146 32.73 16.02 11.66
C SER A 146 33.04 15.89 10.19
N THR A 147 32.42 14.93 9.47
CA THR A 147 32.66 14.70 8.04
C THR A 147 32.13 15.86 7.18
N SER A 148 31.08 16.53 7.63
CA SER A 148 30.56 17.76 7.04
C SER A 148 29.95 18.64 8.10
N GLN A 149 30.15 19.96 7.95
CA GLN A 149 29.53 20.97 8.81
C GLN A 149 28.05 21.18 8.50
N ILE A 150 27.56 20.71 7.35
CA ILE A 150 26.17 20.88 6.91
C ILE A 150 25.28 19.90 7.64
N ILE A 151 24.69 20.36 8.73
CA ILE A 151 23.85 19.54 9.62
C ILE A 151 22.50 20.21 9.82
N PHE A 152 21.45 19.46 9.56
CA PHE A 152 20.06 19.82 9.86
C PHE A 152 19.49 18.90 10.94
N GLY A 153 18.59 19.43 11.76
CA GLY A 153 18.05 18.72 12.92
C GLY A 153 18.98 18.82 14.14
N ASN A 154 18.95 17.82 15.01
CA ASN A 154 19.71 17.84 16.26
C ASN A 154 21.14 17.28 16.06
N PRO A 155 22.19 18.10 16.19
CA PRO A 155 23.57 17.63 16.05
C PRO A 155 23.98 16.62 17.12
N ASN A 156 23.25 16.53 18.24
CA ASN A 156 23.54 15.60 19.34
C ASN A 156 22.76 14.28 19.24
N ALA A 157 21.88 14.14 18.24
CA ALA A 157 21.11 12.91 18.07
C ALA A 157 22.01 11.69 17.79
N ASP A 158 21.59 10.52 18.28
CA ASP A 158 22.31 9.25 18.08
C ASP A 158 22.12 8.72 16.64
N LEU A 159 21.00 9.06 15.99
CA LEU A 159 20.72 8.70 14.61
C LEU A 159 21.35 9.73 13.65
N LEU A 160 22.47 9.36 13.03
CA LEU A 160 23.13 10.16 11.99
C LEU A 160 22.69 9.65 10.60
N ILE A 161 22.01 10.50 9.86
CA ILE A 161 21.62 10.27 8.47
C ILE A 161 22.52 11.11 7.58
N SER A 162 23.54 10.52 6.96
CA SER A 162 24.42 11.23 6.04
C SER A 162 24.00 11.00 4.60
N VAL A 163 23.89 12.07 3.86
CA VAL A 163 23.38 12.11 2.50
C VAL A 163 24.48 12.54 1.56
N PHE A 164 25.03 11.62 0.80
CA PHE A 164 25.92 11.96 -0.31
C PHE A 164 25.06 12.40 -1.50
N SER A 165 25.15 13.66 -1.87
CA SER A 165 24.22 14.32 -2.78
C SER A 165 24.93 15.16 -3.83
N ASN A 166 24.33 15.22 -5.03
CA ASN A 166 24.74 16.12 -6.09
C ASN A 166 23.65 17.21 -6.26
N PRO A 167 23.99 18.49 -6.16
CA PRO A 167 23.05 19.60 -6.29
C PRO A 167 22.25 19.63 -7.58
N HIS A 168 22.76 19.07 -8.67
CA HIS A 168 22.09 19.05 -9.99
C HIS A 168 21.35 17.75 -10.28
N CYS A 169 21.52 16.72 -9.45
CA CYS A 169 20.91 15.42 -9.65
C CYS A 169 19.40 15.48 -9.35
N GLU A 170 18.57 14.98 -10.26
CA GLU A 170 17.12 14.97 -10.09
C GLU A 170 16.65 14.01 -8.99
N PRO A 171 17.17 12.77 -8.90
CA PRO A 171 16.88 11.90 -7.75
C PRO A 171 17.28 12.51 -6.40
N CYS A 172 18.36 13.31 -6.35
CA CYS A 172 18.80 14.00 -5.13
C CYS A 172 17.80 15.05 -4.67
N GLY A 173 17.20 15.79 -5.61
CA GLY A 173 16.11 16.73 -5.29
C GLY A 173 14.88 16.04 -4.71
N ARG A 174 14.49 14.89 -5.30
CA ARG A 174 13.40 14.08 -4.73
C ARG A 174 13.75 13.53 -3.34
N MET A 175 14.98 13.10 -3.13
CA MET A 175 15.46 12.62 -1.83
C MET A 175 15.48 13.75 -0.79
N HIS A 176 15.95 14.95 -1.16
CA HIS A 176 15.92 16.12 -0.30
C HIS A 176 14.51 16.40 0.24
N LYS A 177 13.51 16.43 -0.63
CA LYS A 177 12.11 16.61 -0.22
C LYS A 177 11.65 15.56 0.80
N ARG A 178 11.96 14.29 0.55
CA ARG A 178 11.60 13.17 1.45
C ARG A 178 12.32 13.28 2.80
N LEU A 179 13.59 13.70 2.79
CA LEU A 179 14.36 13.94 4.02
C LEU A 179 13.79 15.10 4.85
N ARG A 180 13.35 16.17 4.19
CA ARG A 180 12.69 17.30 4.87
C ARG A 180 11.37 16.86 5.54
N GLU A 181 10.59 16.03 4.89
CA GLU A 181 9.37 15.44 5.47
C GLU A 181 9.69 14.48 6.64
N LEU A 182 10.75 13.69 6.50
CA LEU A 182 11.21 12.80 7.56
C LEU A 182 11.74 13.57 8.77
N GLN A 183 12.53 14.61 8.57
CA GLN A 183 13.06 15.47 9.63
C GLN A 183 11.95 16.01 10.53
N LYS A 184 10.85 16.50 9.93
CA LYS A 184 9.67 16.97 10.68
C LYS A 184 9.05 15.89 11.57
N LYS A 185 9.12 14.61 11.15
CA LYS A 185 8.59 13.48 11.92
C LYS A 185 9.55 12.96 12.98
N LEU A 186 10.84 13.09 12.75
CA LEU A 186 11.90 12.67 13.68
C LEU A 186 12.19 13.75 14.74
N GLU A 187 11.77 14.99 14.47
CA GLU A 187 11.99 16.13 15.36
C GLU A 187 13.47 16.26 15.76
N ASP A 188 13.78 16.18 17.04
CA ASP A 188 15.13 16.27 17.62
C ASP A 188 15.88 14.93 17.68
N LYS A 189 15.31 13.85 17.15
CA LYS A 189 15.85 12.47 17.24
C LYS A 189 16.87 12.14 16.14
N ALA A 190 17.02 12.99 15.14
CA ALA A 190 17.93 12.75 14.02
C ALA A 190 18.85 13.94 13.74
N CYS A 191 20.06 13.60 13.31
CA CYS A 191 21.05 14.48 12.73
C CYS A 191 21.14 14.17 11.23
N ILE A 192 20.74 15.10 10.37
CA ILE A 192 20.82 14.95 8.91
C ILE A 192 22.00 15.74 8.40
N GLN A 193 22.98 15.05 7.84
CA GLN A 193 24.23 15.62 7.33
C GLN A 193 24.27 15.53 5.81
N TYR A 194 24.59 16.62 5.12
CA TYR A 194 24.81 16.61 3.69
C TYR A 194 26.29 16.63 3.34
N ILE A 195 26.70 15.74 2.44
CA ILE A 195 28.01 15.73 1.82
C ILE A 195 27.79 15.96 0.32
N PHE A 196 28.17 17.13 -0.17
CA PHE A 196 27.95 17.50 -1.56
C PHE A 196 29.14 17.12 -2.43
N SER A 197 28.85 16.57 -3.58
CA SER A 197 29.81 16.41 -4.66
C SER A 197 29.12 16.41 -6.02
N SER A 198 29.85 16.79 -7.02
CA SER A 198 29.47 16.69 -8.43
C SER A 198 30.50 15.83 -9.19
N PHE A 199 30.07 15.31 -10.34
CA PHE A 199 30.94 14.47 -11.18
C PHE A 199 31.59 15.26 -12.32
N GLY A 200 31.45 16.60 -12.30
CA GLY A 200 32.03 17.53 -13.26
C GLY A 200 32.53 18.77 -12.53
N GLU A 201 33.71 19.27 -12.90
CA GLU A 201 34.33 20.46 -12.29
C GLU A 201 33.49 21.72 -12.53
N ASP A 202 32.77 21.78 -13.65
CA ASP A 202 31.84 22.84 -14.03
C ASP A 202 30.67 23.00 -13.06
N LEU A 203 30.35 21.96 -12.29
CA LEU A 203 29.28 21.95 -11.30
C LEU A 203 29.77 22.30 -9.86
N ASN A 204 31.07 22.39 -9.64
CA ASN A 204 31.65 22.71 -8.33
C ASN A 204 31.16 24.04 -7.74
N PRO A 205 30.92 25.12 -8.54
CA PRO A 205 30.35 26.33 -7.99
C PRO A 205 29.01 26.14 -7.25
N SER A 206 28.19 25.21 -7.71
CA SER A 206 26.91 24.91 -7.05
C SER A 206 27.06 24.18 -5.72
N ASN A 207 28.07 23.29 -5.59
CA ASN A 207 28.40 22.69 -4.30
C ASN A 207 28.84 23.78 -3.30
N LYS A 208 29.79 24.63 -3.73
CA LYS A 208 30.29 25.73 -2.92
C LYS A 208 29.19 26.75 -2.56
N PHE A 209 28.28 27.01 -3.47
CA PHE A 209 27.13 27.88 -3.22
C PHE A 209 26.25 27.37 -2.08
N LEU A 210 25.89 26.11 -2.08
CA LEU A 210 25.08 25.51 -1.01
C LEU A 210 25.86 25.46 0.32
N ILE A 211 27.17 25.19 0.29
CA ILE A 211 28.02 25.26 1.46
C ILE A 211 28.03 26.70 2.01
N SER A 212 28.26 27.71 1.17
CA SER A 212 28.26 29.11 1.54
C SER A 212 26.89 29.56 2.08
N ALA A 213 25.81 29.12 1.45
CA ALA A 213 24.46 29.40 1.94
C ALA A 213 24.23 28.84 3.35
N TYR A 214 24.73 27.65 3.66
CA TYR A 214 24.64 27.09 5.00
C TYR A 214 25.49 27.88 6.03
N GLN A 215 26.72 28.23 5.68
CA GLN A 215 27.63 28.93 6.60
C GLN A 215 27.22 30.38 6.92
N ASN A 216 26.47 31.03 6.03
CA ASN A 216 26.10 32.45 6.15
C ASN A 216 24.66 32.68 6.62
N ASN A 217 23.91 31.65 6.96
CA ASN A 217 22.51 31.76 7.37
C ASN A 217 22.20 30.99 8.66
N THR A 218 21.02 31.27 9.23
CA THR A 218 20.43 30.37 10.23
C THR A 218 20.06 29.03 9.59
N ILE A 219 19.82 28.00 10.40
CA ILE A 219 19.43 26.69 9.91
C ILE A 219 18.14 26.77 9.10
N GLU A 220 17.15 27.53 9.60
CA GLU A 220 15.84 27.70 8.94
C GLU A 220 15.97 28.34 7.54
N ASN A 221 16.76 29.40 7.44
CA ASN A 221 16.99 30.06 6.16
C ASN A 221 17.79 29.18 5.19
N SER A 222 18.73 28.40 5.69
CA SER A 222 19.50 27.42 4.89
C SER A 222 18.59 26.34 4.34
N GLU A 223 17.66 25.84 5.15
CA GLU A 223 16.65 24.86 4.75
C GLU A 223 15.77 25.41 3.62
N GLU A 224 15.30 26.66 3.72
CA GLU A 224 14.51 27.30 2.67
C GLU A 224 15.30 27.44 1.36
N ILE A 225 16.56 27.86 1.45
CA ILE A 225 17.42 28.00 0.27
C ILE A 225 17.65 26.65 -0.41
N TYR A 226 17.85 25.58 0.36
CA TYR A 226 18.01 24.23 -0.17
C TYR A 226 16.71 23.72 -0.83
N ASP A 227 15.57 23.97 -0.18
CA ASP A 227 14.27 23.65 -0.74
C ASP A 227 14.05 24.37 -2.08
N LEU A 228 14.37 25.66 -2.17
CA LEU A 228 14.26 26.45 -3.40
C LEU A 228 15.25 25.99 -4.48
N TRP A 229 16.48 25.66 -4.08
CA TRP A 229 17.49 25.12 -5.01
C TRP A 229 17.02 23.82 -5.65
N PHE A 230 16.62 22.84 -4.85
CA PHE A 230 16.21 21.54 -5.35
C PHE A 230 14.85 21.55 -6.07
N ASN A 231 13.96 22.51 -5.77
CA ASN A 231 12.69 22.66 -6.47
C ASN A 231 12.81 23.34 -7.85
N GLY A 232 13.85 24.13 -8.10
CA GLY A 232 13.94 24.84 -9.38
C GLY A 232 15.23 25.65 -9.58
N GLY A 233 15.88 26.10 -8.52
CA GLY A 233 17.08 26.95 -8.60
C GLY A 233 18.22 26.33 -9.40
N LYS A 234 18.37 25.00 -9.30
CA LYS A 234 19.38 24.22 -10.05
C LYS A 234 19.27 24.34 -11.58
N TYR A 235 18.11 24.71 -12.12
CA TYR A 235 17.90 24.87 -13.56
C TYR A 235 18.19 26.30 -14.04
N ASN A 236 18.25 27.25 -13.11
CA ASN A 236 18.59 28.65 -13.37
C ASN A 236 19.61 29.15 -12.37
N THR A 237 20.80 28.54 -12.40
CA THR A 237 21.91 28.79 -11.45
C THR A 237 22.37 30.24 -11.43
N ILE A 238 22.44 30.90 -12.61
CA ILE A 238 22.92 32.27 -12.72
C ILE A 238 21.97 33.22 -11.97
N ASP A 239 20.69 33.15 -12.21
CA ASP A 239 19.72 34.00 -11.53
C ASP A 239 19.65 33.69 -10.04
N PHE A 240 19.79 32.42 -9.69
CA PHE A 240 19.80 32.01 -8.28
C PHE A 240 21.03 32.56 -7.54
N PHE A 241 22.20 32.50 -8.15
CA PHE A 241 23.42 33.08 -7.58
C PHE A 241 23.34 34.59 -7.48
N ASN A 242 22.83 35.26 -8.51
CA ASN A 242 22.64 36.72 -8.51
C ASN A 242 21.62 37.16 -7.45
N LYS A 243 20.60 36.36 -7.17
CA LYS A 243 19.60 36.67 -6.15
C LYS A 243 20.17 36.62 -4.74
N TYR A 244 20.98 35.62 -4.41
CA TYR A 244 21.45 35.40 -3.05
C TYR A 244 22.87 35.93 -2.79
N GLN A 245 23.70 36.08 -3.81
CA GLN A 245 25.02 36.69 -3.79
C GLN A 245 25.98 36.15 -2.72
N TYR A 246 25.92 34.84 -2.42
CA TYR A 246 26.86 34.23 -1.50
C TYR A 246 28.25 34.14 -2.13
N ASP A 247 29.26 34.52 -1.35
CA ASP A 247 30.67 34.37 -1.78
C ASP A 247 31.09 32.89 -1.65
N ILE A 248 31.42 32.30 -2.79
CA ILE A 248 31.83 30.89 -2.90
C ILE A 248 33.34 30.70 -2.80
N ASN A 249 34.11 31.82 -2.75
CA ASN A 249 35.57 31.79 -2.73
C ASN A 249 36.14 32.03 -1.34
N VAL A 250 35.29 32.07 -0.31
CA VAL A 250 35.74 32.22 1.08
C VAL A 250 36.53 30.99 1.51
N PRO A 251 37.65 31.15 2.23
CA PRO A 251 38.48 30.01 2.66
C PRO A 251 37.74 28.93 3.43
N ALA A 252 36.71 29.29 4.21
CA ALA A 252 35.87 28.33 4.95
C ALA A 252 35.04 27.46 4.02
N VAL A 253 34.49 28.04 2.95
CA VAL A 253 33.70 27.29 1.92
C VAL A 253 34.63 26.37 1.16
N GLU A 254 35.80 26.84 0.78
CA GLU A 254 36.80 26.04 0.07
C GLU A 254 37.27 24.85 0.91
N GLN A 255 37.50 25.06 2.19
CA GLN A 255 37.92 24.01 3.12
C GLN A 255 36.83 22.93 3.26
N GLU A 256 35.59 23.32 3.43
CA GLU A 256 34.45 22.38 3.56
C GLU A 256 34.27 21.59 2.24
N PHE A 257 34.36 22.30 1.10
CA PHE A 257 34.26 21.65 -0.20
C PHE A 257 35.39 20.62 -0.42
N ARG A 258 36.62 20.92 -0.03
CA ARG A 258 37.74 19.97 -0.09
C ARG A 258 37.50 18.77 0.81
N THR A 259 37.01 18.98 2.01
CA THR A 259 36.66 17.87 2.93
C THR A 259 35.66 16.90 2.27
N HIS A 260 34.64 17.42 1.58
CA HIS A 260 33.70 16.59 0.84
C HIS A 260 34.33 15.80 -0.31
N GLU A 261 35.20 16.46 -1.11
CA GLU A 261 35.86 15.81 -2.24
C GLU A 261 36.91 14.77 -1.77
N GLU A 262 37.63 15.03 -0.68
CA GLU A 262 38.57 14.08 -0.05
C GLU A 262 37.80 12.85 0.45
N TRP A 263 36.69 13.06 1.15
CA TRP A 263 35.82 11.97 1.60
C TRP A 263 35.28 11.13 0.44
N LYS A 264 34.80 11.76 -0.63
CA LYS A 264 34.39 11.07 -1.87
C LYS A 264 35.53 10.23 -2.46
N LYS A 265 36.74 10.79 -2.53
CA LYS A 265 37.92 10.12 -3.06
C LYS A 265 38.31 8.90 -2.21
N GLU A 266 38.24 9.04 -0.90
CA GLU A 266 38.52 7.97 0.07
C GLU A 266 37.51 6.85 -0.04
N THR A 267 36.21 7.18 -0.04
CA THR A 267 35.10 6.22 -0.06
C THR A 267 34.85 5.60 -1.43
N LYS A 268 35.32 6.26 -2.50
CA LYS A 268 35.07 5.87 -3.91
C LYS A 268 33.56 5.77 -4.25
N LEU A 269 32.71 6.48 -3.52
CA LEU A 269 31.29 6.54 -3.83
C LEU A 269 31.06 7.28 -5.14
N MET A 270 30.31 6.64 -6.06
CA MET A 270 30.04 7.15 -7.41
C MET A 270 28.53 7.36 -7.68
N ALA A 271 27.67 7.04 -6.74
CA ALA A 271 26.22 7.14 -6.90
C ALA A 271 25.62 8.22 -5.99
N THR A 272 24.73 9.03 -6.54
CA THR A 272 23.95 10.02 -5.78
C THR A 272 22.45 9.93 -6.13
N PRO A 273 21.54 10.00 -5.14
CA PRO A 273 21.83 10.11 -3.73
C PRO A 273 22.23 8.76 -3.10
N THR A 274 23.22 8.75 -2.22
CA THR A 274 23.51 7.62 -1.32
C THR A 274 23.17 8.04 0.11
N ILE A 275 22.44 7.20 0.82
CA ILE A 275 22.02 7.44 2.20
C ILE A 275 22.78 6.52 3.13
N LEU A 276 23.42 7.09 4.12
CA LEU A 276 24.15 6.36 5.14
C LEU A 276 23.49 6.56 6.50
N ILE A 277 23.30 5.48 7.23
CA ILE A 277 22.78 5.48 8.60
C ILE A 277 23.91 5.08 9.53
N ASN A 278 24.37 6.03 10.33
CA ASN A 278 25.54 5.84 11.20
C ASN A 278 26.75 5.22 10.45
N GLY A 279 26.95 5.63 9.19
CA GLY A 279 28.03 5.16 8.32
C GLY A 279 27.72 3.93 7.48
N TYR A 280 26.63 3.24 7.71
CA TYR A 280 26.22 2.09 6.88
C TYR A 280 25.24 2.54 5.81
N GLU A 281 25.39 2.02 4.61
CA GLU A 281 24.45 2.27 3.53
C GLU A 281 23.04 1.74 3.87
N LEU A 282 22.00 2.52 3.56
CA LEU A 282 20.61 2.09 3.83
C LEU A 282 20.27 0.87 2.97
N PRO A 283 19.85 -0.26 3.55
CA PRO A 283 19.51 -1.45 2.77
C PRO A 283 18.33 -1.20 1.81
N ASP A 284 18.39 -1.70 0.59
CA ASP A 284 17.40 -1.52 -0.49
C ASP A 284 15.95 -1.89 -0.10
N VAL A 285 15.81 -2.79 0.87
CA VAL A 285 14.49 -3.21 1.37
C VAL A 285 13.82 -2.15 2.23
N TYR A 286 14.55 -1.11 2.67
CA TYR A 286 14.02 0.00 3.45
C TYR A 286 13.91 1.27 2.62
N LYS A 287 12.88 2.03 2.92
CA LYS A 287 12.73 3.40 2.44
C LYS A 287 13.22 4.36 3.51
N ILE A 288 13.59 5.57 3.10
CA ILE A 288 14.02 6.59 4.06
C ILE A 288 12.93 6.91 5.09
N GLU A 289 11.65 6.80 4.72
CA GLU A 289 10.52 7.03 5.60
C GLU A 289 10.39 5.98 6.71
N ASP A 290 10.91 4.76 6.48
CA ASP A 290 10.87 3.68 7.47
C ASP A 290 11.71 4.04 8.72
N LEU A 291 12.67 4.98 8.60
CA LEU A 291 13.49 5.43 9.72
C LEU A 291 12.69 6.09 10.85
N MET A 292 11.48 6.54 10.57
CA MET A 292 10.58 7.06 11.62
C MET A 292 10.28 6.02 12.72
N PHE A 293 10.37 4.72 12.39
CA PHE A 293 10.16 3.63 13.35
C PHE A 293 11.41 3.31 14.18
N PHE A 294 12.57 3.84 13.78
CA PHE A 294 13.89 3.59 14.39
C PHE A 294 14.51 4.86 15.00
N LYS A 295 13.69 5.83 15.38
CA LYS A 295 14.13 7.14 15.88
C LYS A 295 14.92 7.10 17.20
N ASP A 296 14.73 6.03 18.00
CA ASP A 296 15.43 5.85 19.28
C ASP A 296 16.57 4.82 19.15
N LEU A 297 16.92 4.44 17.93
CA LEU A 297 17.95 3.46 17.65
C LEU A 297 19.33 3.97 18.06
N ARG A 298 20.00 3.21 18.90
CA ARG A 298 21.40 3.41 19.26
C ARG A 298 22.26 2.37 18.55
N ILE A 299 22.91 2.78 17.49
CA ILE A 299 23.90 1.94 16.81
C ILE A 299 25.26 2.39 17.29
N GLU A 300 25.97 1.51 18.01
CA GLU A 300 27.37 1.75 18.33
C GLU A 300 28.16 1.92 17.03
N MET A 301 28.77 3.09 16.85
CA MET A 301 29.57 3.47 15.68
C MET A 301 30.92 2.76 15.64
#